data_c483a84b3d71ce347d8446d6b07a0b35
#
_entry.id   c483a84b3d71ce347d8446d6b07a0b35
#
_cell.length_a   1.000
_cell.length_b   1.000
_cell.length_c   1.000
_cell.angle_alpha   90.00
_cell.angle_beta   90.00
_cell.angle_gamma   90.00
#
_symmetry.space_group_name_H-M   'P 1'
#
loop_
_entity.id
_entity.type
_entity.pdbx_description
1 polymer ?
#
loop_
_entity_poly.entity_id
_entity_poly.type
_entity_poly.pdbx_seq_one_letter_code
_entity_poly.pdbx_strand_id
1 'polypeptide(L)'
;MLQTRMLSREIFIADDDEWVRDSLSEQFTLSGYQVTTFEEATSLVVAARVRIPVCIILDICMPGPSGLDTLKQLDAEKYPAPIFVVSGRGDIPSAVQAIKDGAYDFIEKQTDARSIVERVDRRIAAWASRQQQYQAPEIKWQYFPGRDQLTRREIEVLGRITAAASNKEAARDLGISRRTIEVHRKHIMQKLGAKNAVDLIRIVLKMQHSTQKPVGSAAAGSQALEAEMQRA
;
A
#
# COMPACT_ATOMS: atom_id res chain seq x y z
N MET A 1 1.43 17.74 -25.38
CA MET A 1 0.49 16.63 -25.72
C MET A 1 0.78 15.51 -24.72
N LEU A 2 0.04 15.46 -23.62
CA LEU A 2 0.11 14.37 -22.64
C LEU A 2 -0.75 13.23 -23.21
N GLN A 3 -0.10 12.24 -23.80
CA GLN A 3 -0.72 10.99 -24.17
C GLN A 3 -1.30 10.38 -22.87
N THR A 4 -2.61 10.39 -22.78
CA THR A 4 -3.36 9.55 -21.83
C THR A 4 -2.90 8.12 -22.08
N ARG A 5 -2.00 7.62 -21.23
CA ARG A 5 -1.56 6.23 -21.22
C ARG A 5 -2.83 5.45 -20.90
N MET A 6 -3.46 4.88 -21.94
CA MET A 6 -4.50 3.88 -21.74
C MET A 6 -3.90 2.84 -20.82
N LEU A 7 -4.37 2.81 -19.57
CA LEU A 7 -3.99 1.78 -18.62
C LEU A 7 -4.37 0.46 -19.28
N SER A 8 -3.38 -0.32 -19.66
CA SER A 8 -3.58 -1.70 -20.06
C SER A 8 -4.53 -2.33 -19.06
N ARG A 9 -5.68 -2.85 -19.48
CA ARG A 9 -6.61 -3.59 -18.61
C ARG A 9 -6.13 -5.04 -18.45
N GLU A 10 -4.82 -5.24 -18.46
CA GLU A 10 -4.21 -6.56 -18.38
C GLU A 10 -4.06 -6.99 -16.91
N ILE A 11 -4.50 -8.20 -16.59
CA ILE A 11 -4.32 -8.86 -15.30
C ILE A 11 -3.40 -10.07 -15.51
N PHE A 12 -2.48 -10.25 -14.58
CA PHE A 12 -1.66 -11.46 -14.51
C PHE A 12 -2.21 -12.40 -13.43
N ILE A 13 -2.35 -13.67 -13.79
CA ILE A 13 -2.81 -14.73 -12.86
C ILE A 13 -1.74 -15.82 -12.85
N ALA A 14 -1.18 -16.11 -11.69
CA ALA A 14 -0.27 -17.22 -11.48
C ALA A 14 -0.85 -18.22 -10.46
N ASP A 15 -1.05 -19.43 -10.91
CA ASP A 15 -1.61 -20.54 -10.14
C ASP A 15 -1.17 -21.86 -10.83
N ASP A 16 -0.80 -22.89 -10.12
CA ASP A 16 -0.42 -24.18 -10.72
C ASP A 16 -1.63 -25.02 -11.14
N ASP A 17 -2.80 -24.74 -10.57
CA ASP A 17 -4.06 -25.40 -10.93
C ASP A 17 -4.66 -24.78 -12.20
N GLU A 18 -4.67 -25.51 -13.30
CA GLU A 18 -5.22 -25.08 -14.59
C GLU A 18 -6.71 -24.71 -14.48
N TRP A 19 -7.47 -25.48 -13.73
CA TRP A 19 -8.90 -25.22 -13.56
C TRP A 19 -9.19 -23.89 -12.85
N VAL A 20 -8.37 -23.56 -11.86
CA VAL A 20 -8.44 -22.26 -11.17
C VAL A 20 -8.04 -21.13 -12.11
N ARG A 21 -6.95 -21.31 -12.88
CA ARG A 21 -6.51 -20.31 -13.87
C ARG A 21 -7.59 -20.03 -14.89
N ASP A 22 -8.21 -21.07 -15.44
CA ASP A 22 -9.25 -20.95 -16.47
C ASP A 22 -10.51 -20.27 -15.92
N SER A 23 -10.97 -20.71 -14.75
CA SER A 23 -12.14 -20.14 -14.09
C SER A 23 -11.97 -18.66 -13.76
N LEU A 24 -10.83 -18.26 -13.23
CA LEU A 24 -10.53 -16.85 -12.95
C LEU A 24 -10.36 -16.05 -14.25
N SER A 25 -9.67 -16.63 -15.25
CA SER A 25 -9.46 -15.99 -16.54
C SER A 25 -10.76 -15.69 -17.25
N GLU A 26 -11.69 -16.65 -17.28
CA GLU A 26 -13.02 -16.47 -17.84
C GLU A 26 -13.78 -15.31 -17.16
N GLN A 27 -13.84 -15.32 -15.83
CA GLN A 27 -14.57 -14.30 -15.09
C GLN A 27 -13.97 -12.90 -15.22
N PHE A 28 -12.63 -12.76 -15.22
CA PHE A 28 -11.98 -11.48 -15.48
C PHE A 28 -12.18 -11.00 -16.93
N THR A 29 -12.16 -11.91 -17.88
CA THR A 29 -12.44 -11.60 -19.31
C THR A 29 -13.87 -11.11 -19.47
N LEU A 30 -14.86 -11.74 -18.84
CA LEU A 30 -16.25 -11.28 -18.80
C LEU A 30 -16.39 -9.89 -18.16
N SER A 31 -15.52 -9.54 -17.21
CA SER A 31 -15.44 -8.20 -16.61
C SER A 31 -14.66 -7.18 -17.45
N GLY A 32 -14.23 -7.57 -18.65
CA GLY A 32 -13.58 -6.69 -19.64
C GLY A 32 -12.08 -6.50 -19.41
N TYR A 33 -11.41 -7.42 -18.73
CA TYR A 33 -9.96 -7.44 -18.61
C TYR A 33 -9.31 -8.33 -19.67
N GLN A 34 -8.08 -8.00 -20.04
CA GLN A 34 -7.19 -8.92 -20.75
C GLN A 34 -6.45 -9.75 -19.69
N VAL A 35 -6.42 -11.05 -19.84
CA VAL A 35 -5.80 -11.94 -18.85
C VAL A 35 -4.60 -12.65 -19.47
N THR A 36 -3.49 -12.64 -18.76
CA THR A 36 -2.33 -13.48 -19.04
C THR A 36 -2.11 -14.42 -17.85
N THR A 37 -2.11 -15.71 -18.12
CA THR A 37 -1.96 -16.75 -17.11
C THR A 37 -0.55 -17.32 -17.09
N PHE A 38 -0.11 -17.75 -15.90
CA PHE A 38 1.19 -18.37 -15.66
C PHE A 38 0.99 -19.61 -14.78
N GLU A 39 1.57 -20.71 -15.18
CA GLU A 39 1.60 -21.94 -14.38
C GLU A 39 2.70 -21.88 -13.31
N GLU A 40 3.77 -21.09 -13.58
CA GLU A 40 4.94 -21.00 -12.73
C GLU A 40 5.22 -19.55 -12.29
N ALA A 41 5.66 -19.40 -11.06
CA ALA A 41 6.07 -18.12 -10.48
C ALA A 41 7.22 -17.44 -11.26
N THR A 42 8.17 -18.23 -11.78
CA THR A 42 9.32 -17.73 -12.55
C THR A 42 8.90 -16.99 -13.82
N SER A 43 7.97 -17.55 -14.56
CA SER A 43 7.41 -16.95 -15.79
C SER A 43 6.65 -15.66 -15.48
N LEU A 44 5.87 -15.65 -14.40
CA LEU A 44 5.21 -14.44 -13.90
C LEU A 44 6.23 -13.34 -13.59
N VAL A 45 7.29 -13.64 -12.82
CA VAL A 45 8.31 -12.65 -12.42
C VAL A 45 8.98 -12.03 -13.65
N VAL A 46 9.33 -12.84 -14.65
CA VAL A 46 9.91 -12.34 -15.91
C VAL A 46 8.95 -11.38 -16.62
N ALA A 47 7.68 -11.77 -16.78
CA ALA A 47 6.67 -10.95 -17.43
C ALA A 47 6.40 -9.64 -16.65
N ALA A 48 6.31 -9.71 -15.33
CA ALA A 48 6.03 -8.57 -14.45
C ALA A 48 7.16 -7.53 -14.40
N ARG A 49 8.39 -7.90 -14.75
CA ARG A 49 9.51 -6.97 -14.92
C ARG A 49 9.48 -6.22 -16.26
N VAL A 50 8.85 -6.79 -17.26
CA VAL A 50 8.78 -6.21 -18.61
C VAL A 50 7.51 -5.39 -18.80
N ARG A 51 6.39 -5.84 -18.25
CA ARG A 51 5.06 -5.23 -18.38
C ARG A 51 4.42 -5.07 -17.00
N ILE A 52 3.78 -3.95 -16.78
CA ILE A 52 3.07 -3.68 -15.53
C ILE A 52 1.57 -3.92 -15.78
N PRO A 53 0.96 -4.99 -15.21
CA PRO A 53 -0.47 -5.22 -15.29
C PRO A 53 -1.25 -4.27 -14.38
N VAL A 54 -2.58 -4.26 -14.51
CA VAL A 54 -3.47 -3.55 -13.57
C VAL A 54 -3.38 -4.14 -12.15
N CYS A 55 -3.27 -5.47 -12.09
CA CYS A 55 -2.97 -6.20 -10.85
C CYS A 55 -2.38 -7.58 -11.15
N ILE A 56 -1.82 -8.19 -10.13
CA ILE A 56 -1.36 -9.59 -10.13
C ILE A 56 -2.24 -10.38 -9.16
N ILE A 57 -2.72 -11.54 -9.60
CA ILE A 57 -3.34 -12.58 -8.76
C ILE A 57 -2.31 -13.68 -8.62
N LEU A 58 -1.94 -14.01 -7.41
CA LEU A 58 -0.82 -14.91 -7.12
C LEU A 58 -1.22 -15.99 -6.13
N ASP A 59 -1.12 -17.25 -6.52
CA ASP A 59 -1.22 -18.36 -5.55
C ASP A 59 0.04 -18.47 -4.69
N ILE A 60 -0.15 -18.85 -3.43
CA ILE A 60 0.97 -19.14 -2.52
C ILE A 60 1.57 -20.51 -2.78
N CYS A 61 0.74 -21.47 -3.11
CA CYS A 61 1.09 -22.91 -3.07
C CYS A 61 1.52 -23.43 -4.44
N MET A 62 2.36 -22.72 -5.17
CA MET A 62 2.89 -23.18 -6.46
C MET A 62 4.15 -24.02 -6.30
N PRO A 63 4.40 -24.98 -7.22
CA PRO A 63 5.66 -25.72 -7.31
C PRO A 63 6.86 -24.79 -7.56
N GLY A 64 8.02 -25.12 -7.00
CA GLY A 64 9.23 -24.32 -7.12
C GLY A 64 9.24 -23.11 -6.16
N PRO A 65 9.56 -21.89 -6.62
CA PRO A 65 9.47 -20.70 -5.79
C PRO A 65 8.03 -20.46 -5.35
N SER A 66 7.80 -20.39 -4.04
CA SER A 66 6.46 -20.14 -3.50
C SER A 66 5.94 -18.73 -3.87
N GLY A 67 4.63 -18.51 -3.76
CA GLY A 67 4.07 -17.18 -3.94
C GLY A 67 4.66 -16.15 -2.97
N LEU A 68 5.06 -16.55 -1.76
CA LEU A 68 5.74 -15.66 -0.81
C LEU A 68 7.15 -15.28 -1.30
N ASP A 69 7.89 -16.21 -1.91
CA ASP A 69 9.18 -15.90 -2.51
C ASP A 69 9.02 -14.99 -3.73
N THR A 70 7.94 -15.18 -4.47
CA THR A 70 7.57 -14.33 -5.61
C THR A 70 7.30 -12.89 -5.20
N LEU A 71 6.60 -12.65 -4.08
CA LEU A 71 6.39 -11.31 -3.54
C LEU A 71 7.72 -10.61 -3.26
N LYS A 72 8.68 -11.32 -2.66
CA LYS A 72 10.03 -10.79 -2.38
C LYS A 72 10.81 -10.50 -3.66
N GLN A 73 10.77 -11.42 -4.64
CA GLN A 73 11.47 -11.25 -5.93
C GLN A 73 10.94 -10.06 -6.74
N LEU A 74 9.66 -9.73 -6.61
CA LEU A 74 9.03 -8.58 -7.24
C LEU A 74 9.20 -7.28 -6.44
N ASP A 75 9.76 -7.31 -5.22
CA ASP A 75 9.73 -6.18 -4.27
C ASP A 75 8.29 -5.63 -4.15
N ALA A 76 7.36 -6.51 -3.75
CA ALA A 76 5.93 -6.27 -3.83
C ALA A 76 5.48 -5.00 -3.08
N GLU A 77 6.23 -4.57 -2.05
CA GLU A 77 5.98 -3.30 -1.34
C GLU A 77 6.11 -2.07 -2.27
N LYS A 78 7.03 -2.13 -3.25
CA LYS A 78 7.32 -1.05 -4.18
C LYS A 78 6.79 -1.30 -5.59
N TYR A 79 6.25 -2.50 -5.84
CA TYR A 79 5.73 -2.84 -7.16
C TYR A 79 4.58 -1.89 -7.56
N PRO A 80 4.57 -1.37 -8.81
CA PRO A 80 3.65 -0.29 -9.21
C PRO A 80 2.19 -0.73 -9.39
N ALA A 81 1.88 -2.02 -9.25
CA ALA A 81 0.52 -2.56 -9.29
C ALA A 81 0.21 -3.39 -8.04
N PRO A 82 -1.06 -3.47 -7.60
CA PRO A 82 -1.42 -4.27 -6.44
C PRO A 82 -1.26 -5.77 -6.74
N ILE A 83 -0.67 -6.50 -5.80
CA ILE A 83 -0.55 -7.96 -5.85
C ILE A 83 -1.54 -8.56 -4.83
N PHE A 84 -2.51 -9.32 -5.34
CA PHE A 84 -3.48 -10.05 -4.54
C PHE A 84 -2.99 -11.49 -4.38
N VAL A 85 -2.84 -11.94 -3.15
CA VAL A 85 -2.52 -13.34 -2.88
C VAL A 85 -3.81 -14.11 -2.73
N VAL A 86 -3.91 -15.23 -3.43
CA VAL A 86 -5.04 -16.18 -3.36
C VAL A 86 -4.51 -17.51 -2.85
N SER A 87 -5.20 -18.15 -1.90
CA SER A 87 -4.74 -19.43 -1.33
C SER A 87 -5.88 -20.34 -0.95
N GLY A 88 -5.75 -21.61 -1.30
CA GLY A 88 -6.67 -22.68 -0.87
C GLY A 88 -6.49 -23.05 0.61
N ARG A 89 -5.34 -22.77 1.19
CA ARG A 89 -5.03 -22.96 2.60
C ARG A 89 -5.02 -21.60 3.30
N GLY A 90 -6.17 -21.15 3.75
CA GLY A 90 -6.33 -19.86 4.43
C GLY A 90 -5.73 -19.85 5.85
N ASP A 91 -4.52 -20.37 6.05
CA ASP A 91 -3.88 -20.31 7.37
C ASP A 91 -3.45 -18.88 7.73
N ILE A 92 -3.56 -18.59 9.02
CA ILE A 92 -3.26 -17.24 9.56
C ILE A 92 -1.79 -16.84 9.35
N PRO A 93 -0.81 -17.72 9.57
CA PRO A 93 0.60 -17.39 9.38
C PRO A 93 0.91 -16.97 7.94
N SER A 94 0.45 -17.73 6.94
CA SER A 94 0.69 -17.41 5.51
C SER A 94 0.05 -16.09 5.11
N ALA A 95 -1.18 -15.80 5.54
CA ALA A 95 -1.82 -14.52 5.28
C ALA A 95 -1.04 -13.34 5.91
N VAL A 96 -0.58 -13.50 7.15
CA VAL A 96 0.25 -12.49 7.83
C VAL A 96 1.57 -12.28 7.10
N GLN A 97 2.20 -13.37 6.65
CA GLN A 97 3.48 -13.28 5.94
C GLN A 97 3.31 -12.63 4.57
N ALA A 98 2.28 -13.01 3.80
CA ALA A 98 2.00 -12.38 2.50
C ALA A 98 1.84 -10.85 2.62
N ILE A 99 1.07 -10.38 3.61
CA ILE A 99 0.90 -8.94 3.85
C ILE A 99 2.21 -8.28 4.28
N LYS A 100 3.06 -8.96 5.06
CA LYS A 100 4.40 -8.47 5.42
C LYS A 100 5.31 -8.30 4.22
N ASP A 101 5.24 -9.24 3.30
CA ASP A 101 6.05 -9.28 2.09
C ASP A 101 5.46 -8.40 0.97
N GLY A 102 4.49 -7.53 1.28
CA GLY A 102 3.99 -6.48 0.40
C GLY A 102 2.72 -6.83 -0.39
N ALA A 103 2.08 -7.97 -0.15
CA ALA A 103 0.79 -8.26 -0.77
C ALA A 103 -0.24 -7.18 -0.42
N TYR A 104 -1.00 -6.74 -1.44
CA TYR A 104 -2.04 -5.75 -1.26
C TYR A 104 -3.20 -6.30 -0.42
N ASP A 105 -3.58 -7.55 -0.64
CA ASP A 105 -4.59 -8.25 0.13
C ASP A 105 -4.43 -9.77 0.00
N PHE A 106 -5.08 -10.52 0.92
CA PHE A 106 -5.13 -11.96 0.94
C PHE A 106 -6.56 -12.44 0.78
N ILE A 107 -6.81 -13.38 -0.14
CA ILE A 107 -8.11 -13.91 -0.52
C ILE A 107 -8.08 -15.44 -0.41
N GLU A 108 -9.08 -16.03 0.23
CA GLU A 108 -9.22 -17.49 0.32
C GLU A 108 -9.87 -18.06 -0.95
N LYS A 109 -9.31 -19.11 -1.55
CA LYS A 109 -9.81 -19.80 -2.76
C LYS A 109 -11.17 -20.52 -2.54
N GLN A 110 -11.61 -20.71 -1.29
CA GLN A 110 -12.92 -21.33 -0.98
C GLN A 110 -14.09 -20.48 -1.47
N THR A 111 -13.84 -19.27 -1.88
CA THR A 111 -14.81 -18.38 -2.48
C THR A 111 -14.92 -18.69 -3.98
N ASP A 112 -16.11 -18.66 -4.56
CA ASP A 112 -16.29 -18.85 -6.01
C ASP A 112 -15.54 -17.79 -6.83
N ALA A 113 -15.14 -18.13 -8.05
CA ALA A 113 -14.32 -17.26 -8.90
C ALA A 113 -14.96 -15.89 -9.14
N ARG A 114 -16.28 -15.81 -9.29
CA ARG A 114 -17.00 -14.55 -9.46
C ARG A 114 -16.86 -13.64 -8.27
N SER A 115 -17.00 -14.17 -7.07
CA SER A 115 -16.83 -13.40 -5.83
C SER A 115 -15.39 -12.92 -5.64
N ILE A 116 -14.39 -13.70 -6.08
CA ILE A 116 -12.99 -13.28 -6.09
C ILE A 116 -12.83 -12.09 -7.05
N VAL A 117 -13.34 -12.19 -8.28
CA VAL A 117 -13.28 -11.12 -9.29
C VAL A 117 -13.95 -9.85 -8.79
N GLU A 118 -15.18 -9.92 -8.30
CA GLU A 118 -15.90 -8.76 -7.75
C GLU A 118 -15.15 -8.09 -6.59
N ARG A 119 -14.46 -8.88 -5.78
CA ARG A 119 -13.65 -8.38 -4.66
C ARG A 119 -12.39 -7.68 -5.16
N VAL A 120 -11.70 -8.26 -6.14
CA VAL A 120 -10.49 -7.69 -6.76
C VAL A 120 -10.85 -6.42 -7.51
N ASP A 121 -11.90 -6.42 -8.30
CA ASP A 121 -12.37 -5.28 -9.11
C ASP A 121 -12.64 -4.05 -8.24
N ARG A 122 -13.40 -4.21 -7.16
CA ARG A 122 -13.64 -3.13 -6.18
C ARG A 122 -12.35 -2.59 -5.58
N ARG A 123 -11.34 -3.43 -5.40
CA ARG A 123 -10.05 -3.05 -4.83
C ARG A 123 -9.13 -2.36 -5.83
N ILE A 124 -9.15 -2.80 -7.08
CA ILE A 124 -8.45 -2.10 -8.17
C ILE A 124 -9.00 -0.67 -8.32
N ALA A 125 -10.33 -0.51 -8.35
CA ALA A 125 -10.95 0.81 -8.42
C ALA A 125 -10.57 1.70 -7.23
N ALA A 126 -10.60 1.17 -6.02
CA ALA A 126 -10.16 1.88 -4.82
C ALA A 126 -8.66 2.23 -4.85
N TRP A 127 -7.82 1.36 -5.38
CA TRP A 127 -6.38 1.59 -5.54
C TRP A 127 -6.10 2.68 -6.59
N ALA A 128 -6.77 2.64 -7.75
CA ALA A 128 -6.65 3.63 -8.82
C ALA A 128 -7.11 5.03 -8.36
N SER A 129 -8.25 5.11 -7.67
CA SER A 129 -8.76 6.37 -7.12
C SER A 129 -7.77 7.01 -6.14
N ARG A 130 -7.04 6.21 -5.38
CA ARG A 130 -5.99 6.70 -4.48
C ARG A 130 -4.77 7.21 -5.20
N GLN A 131 -4.35 6.55 -6.28
CA GLN A 131 -3.26 7.04 -7.11
C GLN A 131 -3.56 8.44 -7.66
N GLN A 132 -4.82 8.72 -7.99
CA GLN A 132 -5.27 10.04 -8.43
C GLN A 132 -5.40 11.05 -7.28
N GLN A 133 -5.84 10.62 -6.10
CA GLN A 133 -5.94 11.49 -4.92
C GLN A 133 -4.57 11.89 -4.33
N TYR A 134 -3.51 11.11 -4.60
CA TYR A 134 -2.15 11.49 -4.20
C TYR A 134 -1.56 12.64 -5.04
N GLN A 135 -2.27 13.12 -6.09
CA GLN A 135 -2.01 14.41 -6.74
C GLN A 135 -2.80 15.57 -6.12
N ALA A 136 -3.70 15.32 -5.16
CA ALA A 136 -4.39 16.34 -4.38
C ALA A 136 -3.58 16.71 -3.11
N PRO A 137 -3.76 17.92 -2.53
CA PRO A 137 -2.80 18.53 -1.62
C PRO A 137 -2.44 17.61 -0.46
N GLU A 138 -1.13 17.39 -0.32
CA GLU A 138 -0.52 16.65 0.77
C GLU A 138 -1.06 17.08 2.12
N ILE A 139 -1.77 16.20 2.81
CA ILE A 139 -1.90 16.34 4.25
C ILE A 139 -0.47 16.34 4.78
N LYS A 140 -0.07 17.39 5.48
CA LYS A 140 1.30 17.65 5.98
C LYS A 140 1.79 16.63 7.00
N TRP A 141 1.78 15.34 6.64
CA TRP A 141 2.41 14.24 7.38
C TRP A 141 3.90 14.10 7.01
N GLN A 142 4.52 15.21 6.58
CA GLN A 142 5.82 15.13 5.91
C GLN A 142 6.95 14.69 6.82
N TYR A 143 6.86 14.94 8.13
CA TYR A 143 7.98 14.62 9.03
C TYR A 143 7.51 14.15 10.42
N PHE A 144 7.60 12.86 10.67
CA PHE A 144 7.58 12.29 12.01
C PHE A 144 8.66 11.19 12.11
N PRO A 145 9.22 10.91 13.32
CA PRO A 145 10.27 9.91 13.49
C PRO A 145 9.83 8.53 13.03
N GLY A 146 10.64 7.89 12.18
CA GLY A 146 10.37 6.56 11.66
C GLY A 146 9.42 6.49 10.46
N ARG A 147 9.04 7.63 9.85
CA ARG A 147 8.21 7.64 8.65
C ARG A 147 8.83 6.87 7.48
N ASP A 148 10.12 6.99 7.32
CA ASP A 148 10.96 6.31 6.31
C ASP A 148 11.02 4.78 6.50
N GLN A 149 10.67 4.28 7.68
CA GLN A 149 10.54 2.85 7.96
C GLN A 149 9.17 2.30 7.55
N LEU A 150 8.20 3.17 7.26
CA LEU A 150 6.85 2.77 6.88
C LEU A 150 6.72 2.64 5.37
N THR A 151 6.09 1.55 4.94
CA THR A 151 5.67 1.39 3.55
C THR A 151 4.58 2.39 3.20
N ARG A 152 4.38 2.64 1.91
CA ARG A 152 3.28 3.49 1.44
C ARG A 152 1.93 3.04 2.01
N ARG A 153 1.68 1.73 2.06
CA ARG A 153 0.44 1.16 2.56
C ARG A 153 0.25 1.36 4.05
N GLU A 154 1.32 1.24 4.81
CA GLU A 154 1.30 1.52 6.25
C GLU A 154 1.03 3.00 6.53
N ILE A 155 1.52 3.92 5.72
CA ILE A 155 1.22 5.35 5.81
C ILE A 155 -0.27 5.62 5.57
N GLU A 156 -0.89 4.97 4.57
CA GLU A 156 -2.32 5.06 4.30
C GLU A 156 -3.15 4.56 5.50
N VAL A 157 -2.79 3.42 6.06
CA VAL A 157 -3.44 2.85 7.25
C VAL A 157 -3.24 3.75 8.46
N LEU A 158 -2.03 4.29 8.66
CA LEU A 158 -1.72 5.23 9.73
C LEU A 158 -2.62 6.48 9.66
N GLY A 159 -2.84 7.01 8.46
CA GLY A 159 -3.76 8.14 8.25
C GLY A 159 -5.19 7.84 8.72
N ARG A 160 -5.68 6.61 8.56
CA ARG A 160 -7.01 6.21 9.07
C ARG A 160 -7.03 6.01 10.59
N ILE A 161 -5.95 5.45 11.14
CA ILE A 161 -5.80 5.30 12.60
C ILE A 161 -5.84 6.67 13.29
N THR A 162 -5.12 7.64 12.75
CA THR A 162 -5.04 8.99 13.33
C THR A 162 -6.33 9.80 13.15
N ALA A 163 -7.13 9.48 12.12
CA ALA A 163 -8.50 9.98 11.96
C ALA A 163 -9.53 9.24 12.83
N ALA A 164 -9.08 8.44 13.80
CA ALA A 164 -9.90 7.64 14.73
C ALA A 164 -10.85 6.63 14.05
N ALA A 165 -10.56 6.23 12.81
CA ALA A 165 -11.36 5.22 12.12
C ALA A 165 -11.22 3.84 12.78
N SER A 166 -12.34 3.13 12.93
CA SER A 166 -12.33 1.72 13.34
C SER A 166 -11.69 0.84 12.25
N ASN A 167 -11.25 -0.37 12.62
CA ASN A 167 -10.70 -1.31 11.63
C ASN A 167 -11.68 -1.62 10.50
N LYS A 168 -13.00 -1.62 10.78
CA LYS A 168 -14.06 -1.85 9.78
C LYS A 168 -14.16 -0.66 8.81
N GLU A 169 -14.14 0.55 9.30
CA GLU A 169 -14.18 1.78 8.49
C GLU A 169 -12.90 1.92 7.67
N ALA A 170 -11.73 1.77 8.30
CA ALA A 170 -10.46 1.79 7.60
C ALA A 170 -10.39 0.73 6.49
N ALA A 171 -10.89 -0.49 6.75
CA ALA A 171 -10.95 -1.56 5.77
C ALA A 171 -11.84 -1.19 4.57
N ARG A 172 -13.04 -0.65 4.82
CA ARG A 172 -13.95 -0.17 3.79
C ARG A 172 -13.32 0.95 2.97
N ASP A 173 -12.81 1.97 3.66
CA ASP A 173 -12.23 3.17 3.03
C ASP A 173 -10.97 2.84 2.25
N LEU A 174 -10.20 1.88 2.73
CA LEU A 174 -8.97 1.42 2.10
C LEU A 174 -9.18 0.24 1.14
N GLY A 175 -10.40 -0.28 0.98
CA GLY A 175 -10.75 -1.38 0.07
C GLY A 175 -9.96 -2.65 0.32
N ILE A 176 -9.63 -2.99 1.57
CA ILE A 176 -8.93 -4.20 1.97
C ILE A 176 -9.68 -4.93 3.07
N SER A 177 -9.25 -6.17 3.40
CA SER A 177 -9.89 -6.91 4.46
C SER A 177 -9.62 -6.28 5.84
N ARG A 178 -10.55 -6.45 6.76
CA ARG A 178 -10.36 -6.04 8.17
C ARG A 178 -9.11 -6.67 8.78
N ARG A 179 -8.83 -7.93 8.41
CA ARG A 179 -7.66 -8.66 8.84
C ARG A 179 -6.37 -8.01 8.32
N THR A 180 -6.35 -7.58 7.07
CA THR A 180 -5.22 -6.85 6.46
C THR A 180 -4.95 -5.55 7.22
N ILE A 181 -5.99 -4.82 7.62
CA ILE A 181 -5.83 -3.62 8.48
C ILE A 181 -5.18 -3.98 9.82
N GLU A 182 -5.60 -5.05 10.47
CA GLU A 182 -5.04 -5.49 11.76
C GLU A 182 -3.55 -5.83 11.65
N VAL A 183 -3.15 -6.47 10.56
CA VAL A 183 -1.74 -6.77 10.26
C VAL A 183 -0.93 -5.48 10.07
N HIS A 184 -1.39 -4.56 9.23
CA HIS A 184 -0.71 -3.28 9.03
C HIS A 184 -0.59 -2.48 10.33
N ARG A 185 -1.66 -2.39 11.15
CA ARG A 185 -1.62 -1.72 12.45
C ARG A 185 -0.54 -2.29 13.35
N LYS A 186 -0.43 -3.63 13.43
CA LYS A 186 0.60 -4.29 14.22
C LYS A 186 1.99 -3.91 13.74
N HIS A 187 2.23 -3.93 12.43
CA HIS A 187 3.54 -3.57 11.87
C HIS A 187 3.89 -2.10 12.10
N ILE A 188 2.94 -1.17 11.88
CA ILE A 188 3.14 0.25 12.15
C ILE A 188 3.55 0.45 13.61
N MET A 189 2.82 -0.18 14.55
CA MET A 189 3.14 -0.06 15.97
C MET A 189 4.53 -0.62 16.29
N GLN A 190 4.93 -1.75 15.71
CA GLN A 190 6.26 -2.32 15.87
C GLN A 190 7.36 -1.42 15.30
N LYS A 191 7.20 -0.92 14.07
CA LYS A 191 8.18 -0.06 13.39
C LYS A 191 8.36 1.29 14.10
N LEU A 192 7.29 1.85 14.64
CA LEU A 192 7.33 3.14 15.34
C LEU A 192 7.54 3.00 16.87
N GLY A 193 7.68 1.78 17.38
CA GLY A 193 7.85 1.54 18.82
C GLY A 193 6.65 1.92 19.69
N ALA A 194 5.46 2.03 19.10
CA ALA A 194 4.25 2.42 19.79
C ALA A 194 3.66 1.27 20.60
N LYS A 195 3.34 1.50 21.87
CA LYS A 195 2.77 0.50 22.78
C LYS A 195 1.27 0.28 22.56
N ASN A 196 0.56 1.29 22.09
CA ASN A 196 -0.87 1.27 21.82
C ASN A 196 -1.25 2.38 20.83
N ALA A 197 -2.53 2.43 20.41
CA ALA A 197 -3.01 3.42 19.44
C ALA A 197 -2.86 4.88 19.93
N VAL A 198 -3.03 5.14 21.20
CA VAL A 198 -2.86 6.48 21.77
C VAL A 198 -1.40 6.93 21.71
N ASP A 199 -0.49 6.02 22.04
CA ASP A 199 0.95 6.27 21.95
C ASP A 199 1.39 6.50 20.51
N LEU A 200 0.84 5.72 19.56
CA LEU A 200 1.06 5.90 18.13
C LEU A 200 0.63 7.31 17.66
N ILE A 201 -0.56 7.75 18.06
CA ILE A 201 -1.06 9.09 17.75
C ILE A 201 -0.14 10.16 18.35
N ARG A 202 0.34 9.94 19.58
CA ARG A 202 1.26 10.86 20.27
C ARG A 202 2.60 10.97 19.54
N ILE A 203 3.18 9.86 19.07
CA ILE A 203 4.42 9.83 18.28
C ILE A 203 4.25 10.67 17.01
N VAL A 204 3.14 10.47 16.30
CA VAL A 204 2.87 11.14 15.03
C VAL A 204 2.54 12.63 15.23
N LEU A 205 1.81 13.00 16.29
CA LEU A 205 1.39 14.39 16.54
C LEU A 205 2.43 15.24 17.26
N LYS A 206 3.33 14.68 18.07
CA LYS A 206 4.35 15.44 18.82
C LYS A 206 5.22 16.33 17.96
N MET A 207 5.42 16.00 16.69
CA MET A 207 6.25 16.80 15.76
C MET A 207 5.51 17.93 15.07
N GLN A 208 4.18 18.00 15.13
CA GLN A 208 3.45 19.16 14.59
C GLN A 208 3.70 20.44 15.40
N HIS A 209 4.09 20.30 16.67
CA HIS A 209 4.35 21.44 17.55
C HIS A 209 5.82 21.88 17.57
N SER A 210 6.75 21.07 17.03
CA SER A 210 8.19 21.40 17.04
C SER A 210 8.66 22.22 15.81
N THR A 211 7.82 22.42 14.80
CA THR A 211 8.15 23.17 13.58
C THR A 211 7.64 24.60 13.57
N GLN A 212 6.99 25.06 14.65
CA GLN A 212 6.68 26.48 14.86
C GLN A 212 7.69 27.10 15.84
N LYS A 213 8.98 27.18 15.46
CA LYS A 213 9.81 28.25 16.02
C LYS A 213 9.47 29.51 15.23
N PRO A 214 9.06 30.60 15.91
CA PRO A 214 8.85 31.87 15.25
C PRO A 214 10.20 32.36 14.73
N VAL A 215 10.33 32.49 13.42
CA VAL A 215 11.31 33.37 12.80
C VAL A 215 10.84 34.80 13.07
N GLY A 216 11.32 35.38 14.13
CA GLY A 216 10.91 36.71 14.49
C GLY A 216 11.70 37.18 15.70
N SER A 217 12.86 37.75 15.49
CA SER A 217 13.42 38.88 16.21
C SER A 217 14.93 39.00 15.91
N ALA A 218 15.23 39.47 14.73
CA ALA A 218 16.54 40.01 14.43
C ALA A 218 16.34 41.39 13.78
N ALA A 219 15.74 42.29 14.55
CA ALA A 219 15.64 43.71 14.15
C ALA A 219 15.58 44.56 15.44
N ALA A 220 16.60 44.49 16.26
CA ALA A 220 16.83 45.42 17.36
C ALA A 220 18.32 45.47 17.71
N GLY A 221 19.14 45.79 16.71
CA GLY A 221 20.59 45.89 16.89
C GLY A 221 21.26 46.96 16.03
N SER A 222 20.50 47.78 15.31
CA SER A 222 21.07 48.77 14.39
C SER A 222 20.82 50.23 14.75
N GLN A 223 20.23 50.53 15.91
CA GLN A 223 20.01 51.93 16.34
C GLN A 223 20.92 52.40 17.46
N ALA A 224 21.83 51.55 17.97
CA ALA A 224 22.78 51.94 19.02
C ALA A 224 24.15 52.41 18.49
N LEU A 225 24.45 52.25 17.19
CA LEU A 225 25.71 52.68 16.60
C LEU A 225 25.69 54.04 15.90
N GLU A 226 24.51 54.60 15.62
CA GLU A 226 24.39 55.96 15.00
C GLU A 226 24.34 57.10 15.99
N ALA A 227 24.14 56.83 17.30
CA ALA A 227 24.09 57.88 18.32
C ALA A 227 25.45 58.27 18.90
N GLU A 228 26.53 57.50 18.60
CA GLU A 228 27.88 57.74 19.12
C GLU A 228 28.79 58.50 18.14
N MET A 229 28.38 58.65 16.85
CA MET A 229 29.16 59.38 15.85
C MET A 229 28.75 60.84 15.67
N GLN A 230 27.78 61.38 16.49
CA GLN A 230 27.41 62.80 16.43
C GLN A 230 27.84 63.61 17.65
N ARG A 231 28.75 63.09 18.47
CA ARG A 231 29.34 63.81 19.61
C ARG A 231 30.90 63.72 19.65
N ALA A 232 31.52 63.91 18.51
CA ALA A 232 32.97 64.27 18.47
C ALA A 232 33.21 65.32 17.43
#